data_a70b89a85237f6c3bdb0497c44413bad
#
_entry.id   a70b89a85237f6c3bdb0497c44413bad
#
_cell.length_a   1.000
_cell.length_b   1.000
_cell.length_c   1.000
_cell.angle_alpha   90.00
_cell.angle_beta   90.00
_cell.angle_gamma   90.00
#
_symmetry.space_group_name_H-M   'P 1'
#
loop_
_entity.id
_entity.type
_entity.pdbx_description
1 polymer ?
#
loop_
_entity_poly.entity_id
_entity_poly.type
_entity_poly.pdbx_seq_one_letter_code
_entity_poly.pdbx_strand_id
1 'polypeptide(L)'
;MSNQEYIHQAEHRISVVINTYNASQHLAEVLETVKDFDEVVICDMESTDNTLDIARKYGCKIVIFPRGNYQICEPARQTAIDAASSKWVLVVDADELVTPELKHYLYSLIVKEDAPQGLYVPRKSRFMGRFMHCFYPDYQLRFFIRKDTVWPAIIHADPVIKGRIEKIPAAHADMALVHLADDSIASRMGKINQYTANEIEKKKDRNYGMAALFYRPFVRFFRAYIQKGGFRDGKEGFICACYEGIYQFVAVSKIIEDRMKKRK
;
A
#
# COMPACT_ATOMS: atom_id res chain seq x y z
N MET A 1 -38.88 -8.15 -6.44
CA MET A 1 -37.65 -8.95 -6.26
C MET A 1 -37.90 -9.98 -5.18
N SER A 2 -37.62 -11.26 -5.44
CA SER A 2 -37.71 -12.33 -4.45
C SER A 2 -36.61 -12.16 -3.38
N ASN A 3 -36.82 -12.76 -2.19
CA ASN A 3 -35.81 -12.73 -1.13
C ASN A 3 -34.48 -13.36 -1.57
N GLN A 4 -34.53 -14.32 -2.50
CA GLN A 4 -33.34 -14.95 -3.10
C GLN A 4 -32.59 -14.02 -4.07
N GLU A 5 -33.30 -13.23 -4.86
CA GLU A 5 -32.67 -12.21 -5.75
C GLU A 5 -31.99 -11.11 -4.94
N TYR A 6 -32.59 -10.69 -3.82
CA TYR A 6 -32.00 -9.68 -2.93
C TYR A 6 -30.72 -10.19 -2.26
N ILE A 7 -30.73 -11.45 -1.77
CA ILE A 7 -29.55 -12.10 -1.18
C ILE A 7 -28.46 -12.28 -2.23
N HIS A 8 -28.80 -12.72 -3.45
CA HIS A 8 -27.86 -12.92 -4.53
C HIS A 8 -27.21 -11.60 -4.95
N GLN A 9 -27.95 -10.49 -5.05
CA GLN A 9 -27.41 -9.17 -5.31
C GLN A 9 -26.51 -8.66 -4.17
N ALA A 10 -26.88 -8.89 -2.91
CA ALA A 10 -26.07 -8.48 -1.75
C ALA A 10 -24.72 -9.20 -1.67
N GLU A 11 -24.65 -10.44 -2.16
CA GLU A 11 -23.42 -11.25 -2.17
C GLU A 11 -22.40 -10.80 -3.22
N HIS A 12 -22.85 -10.12 -4.28
CA HIS A 12 -22.02 -9.66 -5.39
C HIS A 12 -21.72 -8.16 -5.35
N ARG A 13 -21.70 -7.58 -4.14
CA ARG A 13 -21.37 -6.17 -3.94
C ARG A 13 -19.97 -6.00 -3.36
N ILE A 14 -19.33 -4.89 -3.74
CA ILE A 14 -17.99 -4.50 -3.31
C ILE A 14 -18.07 -3.15 -2.60
N SER A 15 -17.61 -3.08 -1.34
CA SER A 15 -17.34 -1.82 -0.66
C SER A 15 -15.86 -1.46 -0.84
N VAL A 16 -15.60 -0.23 -1.26
CA VAL A 16 -14.25 0.35 -1.21
C VAL A 16 -14.08 1.05 0.12
N VAL A 17 -12.98 0.76 0.85
CA VAL A 17 -12.67 1.41 2.12
C VAL A 17 -11.35 2.17 2.01
N ILE A 18 -11.35 3.42 2.45
CA ILE A 18 -10.21 4.34 2.34
C ILE A 18 -9.98 4.97 3.72
N ASN A 19 -8.76 4.81 4.25
CA ASN A 19 -8.36 5.54 5.45
C ASN A 19 -7.73 6.87 5.06
N THR A 20 -8.13 7.96 5.74
CA THR A 20 -7.67 9.31 5.43
C THR A 20 -7.13 10.02 6.66
N TYR A 21 -6.10 10.83 6.43
CA TYR A 21 -5.64 11.88 7.32
C TYR A 21 -4.96 12.97 6.49
N ASN A 22 -5.57 14.17 6.41
CA ASN A 22 -5.09 15.29 5.61
C ASN A 22 -4.73 14.86 4.16
N ALA A 23 -5.70 14.22 3.49
CA ALA A 23 -5.52 13.59 2.19
C ALA A 23 -6.11 14.43 1.02
N SER A 24 -6.42 15.71 1.24
CA SER A 24 -7.11 16.56 0.26
C SER A 24 -6.40 16.67 -1.09
N GLN A 25 -5.08 16.42 -1.12
CA GLN A 25 -4.26 16.54 -2.35
C GLN A 25 -4.70 15.57 -3.45
N HIS A 26 -4.97 14.31 -3.12
CA HIS A 26 -5.24 13.25 -4.09
C HIS A 26 -6.63 12.64 -3.96
N LEU A 27 -7.32 12.87 -2.84
CA LEU A 27 -8.57 12.17 -2.54
C LEU A 27 -9.64 12.34 -3.63
N ALA A 28 -9.78 13.53 -4.22
CA ALA A 28 -10.76 13.74 -5.28
C ALA A 28 -10.48 12.87 -6.53
N GLU A 29 -9.20 12.73 -6.92
CA GLU A 29 -8.78 11.90 -8.03
C GLU A 29 -8.99 10.40 -7.72
N VAL A 30 -8.71 9.98 -6.49
CA VAL A 30 -8.96 8.61 -6.02
C VAL A 30 -10.46 8.30 -6.06
N LEU A 31 -11.30 9.17 -5.49
CA LEU A 31 -12.74 8.98 -5.44
C LEU A 31 -13.38 8.92 -6.83
N GLU A 32 -12.84 9.66 -7.81
CA GLU A 32 -13.32 9.57 -9.19
C GLU A 32 -13.17 8.17 -9.77
N THR A 33 -12.14 7.41 -9.38
CA THR A 33 -11.92 6.04 -9.86
C THR A 33 -12.78 4.98 -9.14
N VAL A 34 -13.33 5.32 -7.97
CA VAL A 34 -14.08 4.36 -7.14
C VAL A 34 -15.56 4.73 -6.93
N LYS A 35 -16.02 5.88 -7.43
CA LYS A 35 -17.40 6.39 -7.22
C LYS A 35 -18.50 5.43 -7.70
N ASP A 36 -18.21 4.59 -8.68
CA ASP A 36 -19.17 3.63 -9.24
C ASP A 36 -19.06 2.22 -8.63
N PHE A 37 -18.39 2.05 -7.51
CA PHE A 37 -18.52 0.86 -6.68
C PHE A 37 -19.82 0.91 -5.86
N ASP A 38 -20.25 -0.22 -5.31
CA ASP A 38 -21.52 -0.30 -4.58
C ASP A 38 -21.55 0.54 -3.30
N GLU A 39 -20.41 0.76 -2.68
CA GLU A 39 -20.23 1.58 -1.49
C GLU A 39 -18.80 2.11 -1.41
N VAL A 40 -18.65 3.37 -1.00
CA VAL A 40 -17.35 3.95 -0.64
C VAL A 40 -17.41 4.42 0.80
N VAL A 41 -16.51 3.87 1.63
CA VAL A 41 -16.36 4.21 3.06
C VAL A 41 -15.06 4.96 3.28
N ILE A 42 -15.14 6.15 3.82
CA ILE A 42 -14.00 6.94 4.28
C ILE A 42 -13.89 6.78 5.79
N CYS A 43 -12.80 6.22 6.28
CA CYS A 43 -12.46 6.23 7.71
C CYS A 43 -11.41 7.31 7.96
N ASP A 44 -11.86 8.45 8.46
CA ASP A 44 -11.04 9.63 8.65
C ASP A 44 -10.45 9.69 10.06
N MET A 45 -9.18 10.02 10.13
CA MET A 45 -8.41 10.13 11.38
C MET A 45 -8.29 11.59 11.85
N GLU A 46 -9.44 12.30 11.92
CA GLU A 46 -9.54 13.69 12.36
C GLU A 46 -8.74 14.65 11.46
N SER A 47 -8.99 14.59 10.16
CA SER A 47 -8.40 15.52 9.18
C SER A 47 -8.79 16.97 9.48
N THR A 48 -7.85 17.88 9.28
CA THR A 48 -8.01 19.34 9.51
C THR A 48 -8.01 20.14 8.21
N ASP A 49 -7.83 19.47 7.07
CA ASP A 49 -7.90 20.05 5.73
C ASP A 49 -9.27 19.76 5.05
N ASN A 50 -9.36 19.96 3.75
CA ASN A 50 -10.61 19.79 3.00
C ASN A 50 -10.98 18.30 2.74
N THR A 51 -10.32 17.33 3.36
CA THR A 51 -10.52 15.88 3.13
C THR A 51 -12.00 15.48 3.29
N LEU A 52 -12.61 15.87 4.41
CA LEU A 52 -14.01 15.50 4.71
C LEU A 52 -15.02 16.19 3.77
N ASP A 53 -14.74 17.41 3.32
CA ASP A 53 -15.63 18.10 2.38
C ASP A 53 -15.59 17.45 1.00
N ILE A 54 -14.41 16.99 0.57
CA ILE A 54 -14.26 16.19 -0.65
C ILE A 54 -15.07 14.89 -0.51
N ALA A 55 -14.92 14.15 0.59
CA ALA A 55 -15.64 12.89 0.81
C ALA A 55 -17.18 13.08 0.80
N ARG A 56 -17.69 14.15 1.42
CA ARG A 56 -19.12 14.48 1.42
C ARG A 56 -19.64 14.77 0.01
N LYS A 57 -18.87 15.51 -0.79
CA LYS A 57 -19.24 15.85 -2.18
C LYS A 57 -19.42 14.60 -3.05
N TYR A 58 -18.66 13.53 -2.80
CA TYR A 58 -18.77 12.25 -3.51
C TYR A 58 -19.81 11.30 -2.89
N GLY A 59 -20.52 11.72 -1.84
CA GLY A 59 -21.55 10.88 -1.19
C GLY A 59 -20.99 9.69 -0.42
N CYS A 60 -19.74 9.75 0.01
CA CYS A 60 -19.11 8.68 0.75
C CYS A 60 -19.74 8.49 2.14
N LYS A 61 -19.79 7.25 2.61
CA LYS A 61 -20.05 6.95 4.02
C LYS A 61 -18.80 7.33 4.84
N ILE A 62 -18.99 8.22 5.82
CA ILE A 62 -17.88 8.74 6.63
C ILE A 62 -17.94 8.14 8.02
N VAL A 63 -16.81 7.62 8.49
CA VAL A 63 -16.59 7.16 9.87
C VAL A 63 -15.37 7.88 10.41
N ILE A 64 -15.46 8.37 11.64
CA ILE A 64 -14.33 9.04 12.30
C ILE A 64 -13.63 8.05 13.23
N PHE A 65 -12.32 7.92 13.08
CA PHE A 65 -11.45 7.19 13.99
C PHE A 65 -10.60 8.19 14.78
N PRO A 66 -10.66 8.21 16.11
CA PRO A 66 -9.84 9.12 16.92
C PRO A 66 -8.35 8.87 16.68
N ARG A 67 -7.66 9.87 16.13
CA ARG A 67 -6.24 9.73 15.77
C ARG A 67 -5.34 9.57 16.98
N GLY A 68 -5.62 10.28 18.06
CA GLY A 68 -4.77 10.27 19.26
C GLY A 68 -3.30 10.49 18.90
N ASN A 69 -2.41 9.60 19.37
CA ASN A 69 -0.98 9.65 19.10
C ASN A 69 -0.53 8.80 17.87
N TYR A 70 -1.46 8.23 17.12
CA TYR A 70 -1.11 7.40 15.97
C TYR A 70 -0.51 8.23 14.82
N GLN A 71 0.64 7.79 14.31
CA GLN A 71 1.31 8.37 13.15
C GLN A 71 1.05 7.57 11.85
N ILE A 72 0.27 6.49 11.94
CA ILE A 72 0.00 5.51 10.89
C ILE A 72 -1.50 5.23 10.81
N CYS A 73 -1.98 4.75 9.67
CA CYS A 73 -3.39 4.47 9.44
C CYS A 73 -3.80 3.04 9.82
N GLU A 74 -2.86 2.14 10.08
CA GLU A 74 -3.14 0.72 10.37
C GLU A 74 -4.15 0.51 11.50
N PRO A 75 -4.14 1.25 12.61
CA PRO A 75 -5.14 1.11 13.67
C PRO A 75 -6.57 1.40 13.22
N ALA A 76 -6.73 2.31 12.24
CA ALA A 76 -8.05 2.69 11.71
C ALA A 76 -8.55 1.76 10.58
N ARG A 77 -7.70 0.88 10.02
CA ARG A 77 -8.09 0.01 8.90
C ARG A 77 -9.22 -0.95 9.26
N GLN A 78 -9.15 -1.58 10.44
CA GLN A 78 -10.22 -2.48 10.87
C GLN A 78 -11.56 -1.74 11.01
N THR A 79 -11.55 -0.52 11.56
CA THR A 79 -12.75 0.30 11.68
C THR A 79 -13.38 0.62 10.31
N ALA A 80 -12.55 0.89 9.29
CA ALA A 80 -13.03 1.10 7.93
C ALA A 80 -13.69 -0.17 7.36
N ILE A 81 -13.05 -1.33 7.56
CA ILE A 81 -13.55 -2.64 7.11
C ILE A 81 -14.87 -2.98 7.81
N ASP A 82 -14.97 -2.78 9.11
CA ASP A 82 -16.16 -3.08 9.91
C ASP A 82 -17.34 -2.18 9.53
N ALA A 83 -17.06 -0.95 9.10
CA ALA A 83 -18.07 -0.01 8.64
C ALA A 83 -18.63 -0.35 7.24
N ALA A 84 -17.94 -1.16 6.44
CA ALA A 84 -18.42 -1.59 5.14
C ALA A 84 -19.66 -2.49 5.25
N SER A 85 -20.60 -2.39 4.29
CA SER A 85 -21.83 -3.18 4.28
C SER A 85 -21.78 -4.40 3.36
N SER A 86 -20.91 -4.38 2.34
CA SER A 86 -20.83 -5.45 1.35
C SER A 86 -20.07 -6.68 1.85
N LYS A 87 -20.27 -7.81 1.17
CA LYS A 87 -19.52 -9.05 1.43
C LYS A 87 -18.04 -8.92 1.09
N TRP A 88 -17.74 -8.21 0.00
CA TRP A 88 -16.39 -8.00 -0.49
C TRP A 88 -15.90 -6.59 -0.17
N VAL A 89 -14.64 -6.51 0.21
CA VAL A 89 -13.98 -5.23 0.51
C VAL A 89 -12.73 -5.07 -0.34
N LEU A 90 -12.60 -3.91 -0.97
CA LEU A 90 -11.37 -3.42 -1.58
C LEU A 90 -10.79 -2.30 -0.70
N VAL A 91 -9.60 -2.50 -0.16
CA VAL A 91 -8.86 -1.47 0.57
C VAL A 91 -8.03 -0.67 -0.41
N VAL A 92 -8.21 0.65 -0.41
CA VAL A 92 -7.48 1.60 -1.28
C VAL A 92 -6.86 2.67 -0.39
N ASP A 93 -5.61 3.03 -0.64
CA ASP A 93 -4.99 4.16 0.06
C ASP A 93 -5.46 5.49 -0.58
N ALA A 94 -5.44 6.59 0.18
CA ALA A 94 -5.96 7.89 -0.25
C ALA A 94 -5.16 8.55 -1.39
N ASP A 95 -4.13 7.88 -1.89
CA ASP A 95 -3.26 8.24 -3.00
C ASP A 95 -3.09 7.10 -4.02
N GLU A 96 -4.07 6.16 -4.05
CA GLU A 96 -4.09 5.04 -5.01
C GLU A 96 -5.32 5.14 -5.93
N LEU A 97 -5.11 5.03 -7.24
CA LEU A 97 -6.18 4.93 -8.22
C LEU A 97 -6.49 3.48 -8.54
N VAL A 98 -7.76 3.16 -8.71
CA VAL A 98 -8.24 1.86 -9.18
C VAL A 98 -8.39 1.93 -10.71
N THR A 99 -7.69 1.06 -11.45
CA THR A 99 -7.85 1.00 -12.91
C THR A 99 -9.22 0.42 -13.29
N PRO A 100 -9.81 0.86 -14.42
CA PRO A 100 -11.07 0.29 -14.93
C PRO A 100 -11.00 -1.23 -15.12
N GLU A 101 -9.84 -1.73 -15.58
CA GLU A 101 -9.59 -3.16 -15.80
C GLU A 101 -9.59 -3.93 -14.47
N LEU A 102 -8.98 -3.36 -13.42
CA LEU A 102 -9.04 -3.95 -12.08
C LEU A 102 -10.47 -4.02 -11.56
N LYS A 103 -11.23 -2.92 -11.66
CA LYS A 103 -12.65 -2.90 -11.27
C LYS A 103 -13.44 -3.99 -11.99
N HIS A 104 -13.31 -4.05 -13.33
CA HIS A 104 -14.01 -5.05 -14.13
C HIS A 104 -13.62 -6.49 -13.71
N TYR A 105 -12.35 -6.75 -13.50
CA TYR A 105 -11.85 -8.05 -13.04
C TYR A 105 -12.44 -8.44 -11.68
N LEU A 106 -12.47 -7.53 -10.71
CA LEU A 106 -13.01 -7.81 -9.39
C LEU A 106 -14.49 -8.20 -9.45
N TYR A 107 -15.31 -7.47 -10.21
CA TYR A 107 -16.72 -7.83 -10.41
C TYR A 107 -16.90 -9.17 -11.15
N SER A 108 -16.05 -9.48 -12.11
CA SER A 108 -16.07 -10.78 -12.79
C SER A 108 -15.62 -11.95 -11.87
N LEU A 109 -14.81 -11.64 -10.86
CA LEU A 109 -14.29 -12.63 -9.91
C LEU A 109 -15.34 -13.03 -8.87
N ILE A 110 -16.03 -12.06 -8.28
CA ILE A 110 -16.95 -12.29 -7.15
C ILE A 110 -18.20 -13.09 -7.52
N VAL A 111 -18.52 -13.22 -8.80
CA VAL A 111 -19.65 -14.04 -9.29
C VAL A 111 -19.28 -15.51 -9.50
N LYS A 112 -18.00 -15.87 -9.37
CA LYS A 112 -17.54 -17.26 -9.51
C LYS A 112 -17.77 -18.02 -8.22
N GLU A 113 -18.24 -19.24 -8.32
CA GLU A 113 -18.47 -20.12 -7.16
C GLU A 113 -17.16 -20.45 -6.42
N ASP A 114 -16.06 -20.54 -7.16
CA ASP A 114 -14.72 -20.84 -6.64
C ASP A 114 -13.84 -19.59 -6.43
N ALA A 115 -14.44 -18.40 -6.25
CA ALA A 115 -13.68 -17.18 -5.97
C ALA A 115 -12.78 -17.32 -4.73
N PRO A 116 -11.51 -16.86 -4.77
CA PRO A 116 -10.63 -16.88 -3.61
C PRO A 116 -11.13 -15.92 -2.53
N GLN A 117 -10.87 -16.21 -1.26
CA GLN A 117 -11.29 -15.39 -0.14
C GLN A 117 -10.43 -14.12 0.02
N GLY A 118 -9.26 -14.11 -0.58
CA GLY A 118 -8.38 -12.94 -0.62
C GLY A 118 -7.59 -12.85 -1.93
N LEU A 119 -7.24 -11.64 -2.32
CA LEU A 119 -6.51 -11.38 -3.56
C LEU A 119 -5.41 -10.35 -3.34
N TYR A 120 -4.20 -10.75 -3.69
CA TYR A 120 -3.10 -9.81 -3.83
C TYR A 120 -3.25 -9.03 -5.15
N VAL A 121 -3.38 -7.73 -5.04
CA VAL A 121 -3.48 -6.80 -6.16
C VAL A 121 -2.10 -6.19 -6.42
N PRO A 122 -1.59 -6.19 -7.65
CA PRO A 122 -0.34 -5.53 -7.97
C PRO A 122 -0.50 -4.01 -7.90
N ARG A 123 0.52 -3.32 -7.39
CA ARG A 123 0.58 -1.87 -7.32
C ARG A 123 1.66 -1.34 -8.25
N LYS A 124 1.31 -0.30 -9.00
CA LYS A 124 2.23 0.48 -9.83
C LYS A 124 2.66 1.72 -9.07
N SER A 125 3.95 1.84 -8.80
CA SER A 125 4.51 3.03 -8.16
C SER A 125 5.22 3.90 -9.18
N ARG A 126 5.08 5.23 -9.03
CA ARG A 126 5.82 6.22 -9.80
C ARG A 126 7.04 6.72 -9.02
N PHE A 127 8.04 7.16 -9.77
CA PHE A 127 9.16 7.90 -9.25
C PHE A 127 9.57 8.95 -10.27
N MET A 128 9.71 10.19 -9.84
CA MET A 128 9.99 11.33 -10.73
C MET A 128 9.01 11.41 -11.91
N GLY A 129 7.71 11.17 -11.64
CA GLY A 129 6.64 11.23 -12.63
C GLY A 129 6.51 10.02 -13.56
N ARG A 130 7.38 9.00 -13.47
CA ARG A 130 7.36 7.81 -14.33
C ARG A 130 6.97 6.54 -13.57
N PHE A 131 6.26 5.64 -14.27
CA PHE A 131 6.09 4.26 -13.81
C PHE A 131 7.44 3.55 -13.75
N MET A 132 7.70 2.84 -12.64
CA MET A 132 8.97 2.17 -12.39
C MET A 132 8.81 0.66 -12.50
N HIS A 133 9.47 0.03 -13.48
CA HIS A 133 9.49 -1.43 -13.60
C HIS A 133 10.15 -2.09 -12.39
N CYS A 134 11.18 -1.47 -11.83
CA CYS A 134 11.91 -2.02 -10.69
C CYS A 134 11.08 -2.10 -9.39
N PHE A 135 9.92 -1.42 -9.32
CA PHE A 135 8.97 -1.50 -8.22
C PHE A 135 7.78 -2.43 -8.51
N TYR A 136 7.63 -2.89 -9.76
CA TYR A 136 6.52 -3.71 -10.17
C TYR A 136 6.92 -5.20 -10.28
N PRO A 137 6.06 -6.14 -9.84
CA PRO A 137 4.83 -5.91 -9.08
C PRO A 137 5.12 -5.68 -7.60
N ASP A 138 4.47 -4.69 -7.02
CA ASP A 138 4.41 -4.48 -5.58
C ASP A 138 3.07 -5.01 -5.08
N TYR A 139 3.01 -6.28 -4.70
CA TYR A 139 1.78 -6.95 -4.33
C TYR A 139 1.27 -6.51 -2.96
N GLN A 140 -0.01 -6.13 -2.94
CA GLN A 140 -0.73 -5.75 -1.73
C GLN A 140 -1.96 -6.64 -1.56
N LEU A 141 -2.18 -7.24 -0.37
CA LEU A 141 -3.39 -8.00 -0.07
C LEU A 141 -4.51 -7.00 0.25
N ARG A 142 -5.27 -6.61 -0.78
CA ARG A 142 -6.20 -5.47 -0.72
C ARG A 142 -7.64 -5.83 -0.99
N PHE A 143 -7.93 -6.99 -1.57
CA PHE A 143 -9.29 -7.41 -1.88
C PHE A 143 -9.61 -8.73 -1.19
N PHE A 144 -10.73 -8.79 -0.44
CA PHE A 144 -11.07 -9.95 0.36
C PHE A 144 -12.53 -9.98 0.81
N ILE A 145 -12.97 -11.15 1.31
CA ILE A 145 -14.24 -11.30 2.01
C ILE A 145 -14.12 -10.65 3.39
N ARG A 146 -15.02 -9.68 3.68
CA ARG A 146 -15.03 -8.89 4.92
C ARG A 146 -15.16 -9.76 6.18
N LYS A 147 -16.05 -10.75 6.12
CA LYS A 147 -16.35 -11.62 7.28
C LYS A 147 -15.11 -12.39 7.71
N ASP A 148 -14.84 -12.38 9.00
CA ASP A 148 -13.69 -13.06 9.61
C ASP A 148 -12.29 -12.54 9.18
N THR A 149 -12.21 -11.41 8.46
CA THR A 149 -10.95 -10.76 8.16
C THR A 149 -10.55 -9.86 9.31
N VAL A 150 -9.29 -9.99 9.75
CA VAL A 150 -8.70 -9.16 10.81
C VAL A 150 -7.49 -8.43 10.24
N TRP A 151 -7.52 -7.11 10.29
CA TRP A 151 -6.36 -6.27 9.91
C TRP A 151 -5.54 -5.93 11.15
N PRO A 152 -4.29 -6.42 11.27
CA PRO A 152 -3.42 -6.08 12.40
C PRO A 152 -3.06 -4.58 12.41
N ALA A 153 -3.06 -3.97 13.60
CA ALA A 153 -2.63 -2.57 13.78
C ALA A 153 -1.09 -2.43 13.74
N ILE A 154 -0.44 -3.12 12.80
CA ILE A 154 1.03 -3.20 12.64
C ILE A 154 1.39 -2.77 11.23
N ILE A 155 2.38 -1.88 11.12
CA ILE A 155 2.89 -1.39 9.82
C ILE A 155 3.35 -2.57 8.95
N HIS A 156 2.94 -2.58 7.69
CA HIS A 156 3.27 -3.60 6.70
C HIS A 156 2.79 -5.02 7.03
N ALA A 157 1.83 -5.17 7.91
CA ALA A 157 1.17 -6.46 8.10
C ALA A 157 0.05 -6.63 7.08
N ASP A 158 -0.01 -7.82 6.49
CA ASP A 158 -1.17 -8.23 5.70
C ASP A 158 -2.37 -8.54 6.60
N PRO A 159 -3.60 -8.36 6.11
CA PRO A 159 -4.79 -8.85 6.82
C PRO A 159 -4.77 -10.37 6.96
N VAL A 160 -5.24 -10.85 8.09
CA VAL A 160 -5.44 -12.28 8.34
C VAL A 160 -6.79 -12.68 7.74
N ILE A 161 -6.75 -13.54 6.73
CA ILE A 161 -7.92 -14.00 5.97
C ILE A 161 -8.03 -15.53 6.10
N LYS A 162 -9.22 -16.03 6.36
CA LYS A 162 -9.49 -17.47 6.33
C LYS A 162 -9.84 -17.90 4.91
N GLY A 163 -9.09 -18.86 4.37
CA GLY A 163 -9.37 -19.46 3.08
C GLY A 163 -8.26 -19.27 2.05
N ARG A 164 -8.60 -19.45 0.79
CA ARG A 164 -7.66 -19.41 -0.32
C ARG A 164 -7.35 -17.96 -0.71
N ILE A 165 -6.06 -17.64 -0.83
CA ILE A 165 -5.58 -16.34 -1.25
C ILE A 165 -4.83 -16.52 -2.58
N GLU A 166 -5.16 -15.70 -3.56
CA GLU A 166 -4.53 -15.71 -4.88
C GLU A 166 -3.85 -14.37 -5.20
N LYS A 167 -3.19 -14.32 -6.35
CA LYS A 167 -2.54 -13.10 -6.86
C LYS A 167 -3.00 -12.84 -8.29
N ILE A 168 -3.27 -11.59 -8.61
CA ILE A 168 -3.38 -11.18 -10.01
C ILE A 168 -2.00 -11.39 -10.66
N PRO A 169 -1.91 -12.13 -11.79
CA PRO A 169 -0.62 -12.35 -12.43
C PRO A 169 0.06 -11.03 -12.83
N ALA A 170 1.37 -10.93 -12.63
CA ALA A 170 2.15 -9.71 -12.94
C ALA A 170 2.07 -9.28 -14.41
N ALA A 171 1.73 -10.20 -15.32
CA ALA A 171 1.53 -9.89 -16.73
C ALA A 171 0.34 -8.94 -16.98
N HIS A 172 -0.66 -8.92 -16.07
CA HIS A 172 -1.83 -8.05 -16.12
C HIS A 172 -1.57 -6.73 -15.41
N ALA A 173 -0.61 -5.97 -15.92
CA ALA A 173 -0.24 -4.68 -15.33
C ALA A 173 -1.32 -3.59 -15.50
N ASP A 174 -2.32 -3.82 -16.32
CA ASP A 174 -3.54 -3.04 -16.46
C ASP A 174 -4.47 -3.21 -15.26
N MET A 175 -4.51 -4.39 -14.63
CA MET A 175 -5.30 -4.70 -13.43
C MET A 175 -4.52 -4.35 -12.14
N ALA A 176 -4.23 -3.08 -11.91
CA ALA A 176 -3.38 -2.65 -10.80
C ALA A 176 -3.92 -1.44 -10.06
N LEU A 177 -3.51 -1.27 -8.79
CA LEU A 177 -3.57 0.01 -8.11
C LEU A 177 -2.44 0.91 -8.63
N VAL A 178 -2.73 2.19 -8.88
CA VAL A 178 -1.73 3.17 -9.32
C VAL A 178 -1.47 4.15 -8.20
N HIS A 179 -0.29 4.07 -7.61
CA HIS A 179 0.11 4.92 -6.50
C HIS A 179 0.60 6.28 -6.99
N LEU A 180 -0.06 7.35 -6.56
CA LEU A 180 0.17 8.73 -6.99
C LEU A 180 1.29 9.42 -6.22
N ALA A 181 1.64 8.92 -5.04
CA ALA A 181 2.66 9.58 -4.22
C ALA A 181 3.94 9.78 -5.02
N ASP A 182 4.23 11.05 -5.32
CA ASP A 182 5.49 11.44 -5.94
C ASP A 182 6.58 11.36 -4.88
N ASP A 183 7.47 10.41 -5.06
CA ASP A 183 8.62 10.21 -4.20
C ASP A 183 9.74 11.17 -4.66
N SER A 184 9.61 12.45 -4.32
CA SER A 184 10.67 13.40 -4.56
C SER A 184 11.97 12.95 -3.89
N ILE A 185 13.11 13.41 -4.42
CA ILE A 185 14.43 13.10 -3.87
C ILE A 185 14.51 13.50 -2.38
N ALA A 186 13.96 14.67 -2.01
CA ALA A 186 13.93 15.13 -0.63
C ALA A 186 13.12 14.21 0.29
N SER A 187 11.90 13.83 -0.14
CA SER A 187 11.04 12.87 0.57
C SER A 187 11.74 11.53 0.75
N ARG A 188 12.36 11.00 -0.31
CA ARG A 188 13.07 9.71 -0.28
C ARG A 188 14.26 9.73 0.68
N MET A 189 15.03 10.83 0.73
CA MET A 189 16.12 10.99 1.70
C MET A 189 15.61 11.02 3.14
N GLY A 190 14.50 11.70 3.40
CA GLY A 190 13.85 11.71 4.70
C GLY A 190 13.42 10.29 5.13
N LYS A 191 12.75 9.56 4.25
CA LYS A 191 12.35 8.15 4.49
C LYS A 191 13.56 7.25 4.73
N ILE A 192 14.66 7.41 3.97
CA ILE A 192 15.91 6.66 4.20
C ILE A 192 16.41 6.88 5.62
N ASN A 193 16.47 8.14 6.07
CA ASN A 193 16.94 8.45 7.41
C ASN A 193 16.05 7.82 8.50
N GLN A 194 14.73 7.91 8.35
CA GLN A 194 13.77 7.36 9.29
C GLN A 194 13.79 5.82 9.32
N TYR A 195 13.68 5.17 8.17
CA TYR A 195 13.60 3.71 8.09
C TYR A 195 14.91 3.02 8.49
N THR A 196 16.06 3.62 8.16
CA THR A 196 17.34 3.06 8.58
C THR A 196 17.58 3.21 10.09
N ALA A 197 16.93 4.17 10.76
CA ALA A 197 16.94 4.23 12.22
C ALA A 197 16.18 3.03 12.84
N ASN A 198 15.05 2.64 12.27
CA ASN A 198 14.27 1.47 12.72
C ASN A 198 15.01 0.13 12.46
N GLU A 199 15.96 0.09 11.53
CA GLU A 199 16.78 -1.09 11.26
C GLU A 199 17.80 -1.41 12.38
N ILE A 200 18.20 -0.42 13.15
CA ILE A 200 19.19 -0.59 14.24
C ILE A 200 18.68 -1.64 15.22
N GLU A 201 17.47 -1.47 15.77
CA GLU A 201 16.90 -2.40 16.75
C GLU A 201 16.67 -3.80 16.14
N LYS A 202 16.14 -3.87 14.91
CA LYS A 202 15.90 -5.14 14.20
C LYS A 202 17.17 -5.96 13.92
N LYS A 203 18.32 -5.28 13.84
CA LYS A 203 19.60 -5.88 13.43
C LYS A 203 20.70 -5.69 14.47
N LYS A 204 20.36 -5.40 15.71
CA LYS A 204 21.32 -5.14 16.80
C LYS A 204 22.35 -6.27 17.03
N ASP A 205 21.94 -7.52 16.77
CA ASP A 205 22.81 -8.69 16.97
C ASP A 205 23.77 -8.94 15.79
N ARG A 206 23.61 -8.21 14.67
CA ARG A 206 24.43 -8.40 13.49
C ARG A 206 25.75 -7.62 13.57
N ASN A 207 26.89 -8.32 13.42
CA ASN A 207 28.20 -7.70 13.39
C ASN A 207 28.62 -7.37 11.95
N TYR A 208 28.48 -6.10 11.57
CA TYR A 208 28.96 -5.61 10.28
C TYR A 208 30.38 -5.06 10.41
N GLY A 209 31.33 -5.66 9.65
CA GLY A 209 32.66 -5.10 9.46
C GLY A 209 32.69 -4.06 8.34
N MET A 210 33.83 -3.39 8.17
CA MET A 210 34.04 -2.36 7.14
C MET A 210 33.69 -2.82 5.72
N ALA A 211 33.96 -4.08 5.38
CA ALA A 211 33.61 -4.64 4.07
C ALA A 211 32.10 -4.53 3.75
N ALA A 212 31.24 -4.60 4.76
CA ALA A 212 29.78 -4.49 4.57
C ALA A 212 29.35 -3.12 4.04
N LEU A 213 30.10 -2.04 4.34
CA LEU A 213 29.85 -0.70 3.83
C LEU A 213 30.04 -0.59 2.31
N PHE A 214 30.78 -1.50 1.70
CA PHE A 214 31.03 -1.52 0.26
C PHE A 214 30.16 -2.54 -0.46
N TYR A 215 30.23 -3.82 -0.07
CA TYR A 215 29.55 -4.85 -0.85
C TYR A 215 28.02 -4.78 -0.75
N ARG A 216 27.45 -4.42 0.41
CA ARG A 216 25.98 -4.38 0.57
C ARG A 216 25.29 -3.30 -0.28
N PRO A 217 25.79 -2.05 -0.33
CA PRO A 217 25.28 -1.04 -1.26
C PRO A 217 25.38 -1.48 -2.72
N PHE A 218 26.53 -2.07 -3.11
CA PHE A 218 26.74 -2.53 -4.48
C PHE A 218 25.77 -3.66 -4.86
N VAL A 219 25.63 -4.68 -4.01
CA VAL A 219 24.68 -5.78 -4.23
C VAL A 219 23.23 -5.26 -4.32
N ARG A 220 22.86 -4.29 -3.49
CA ARG A 220 21.53 -3.73 -3.48
C ARG A 220 21.26 -2.89 -4.74
N PHE A 221 22.21 -2.06 -5.14
CA PHE A 221 22.18 -1.35 -6.41
C PHE A 221 22.03 -2.32 -7.60
N PHE A 222 22.89 -3.32 -7.69
CA PHE A 222 22.88 -4.31 -8.78
C PHE A 222 21.53 -5.04 -8.84
N ARG A 223 21.02 -5.46 -7.69
CA ARG A 223 19.69 -6.09 -7.60
C ARG A 223 18.59 -5.19 -8.13
N ALA A 224 18.57 -3.92 -7.74
CA ALA A 224 17.54 -2.97 -8.18
C ALA A 224 17.68 -2.66 -9.68
N TYR A 225 18.91 -2.38 -10.12
CA TYR A 225 19.16 -1.92 -11.50
C TYR A 225 19.06 -3.06 -12.52
N ILE A 226 19.66 -4.21 -12.24
CA ILE A 226 19.71 -5.35 -13.17
C ILE A 226 18.56 -6.34 -12.91
N GLN A 227 18.51 -6.96 -11.72
CA GLN A 227 17.58 -8.08 -11.47
C GLN A 227 16.12 -7.63 -11.48
N LYS A 228 15.84 -6.43 -10.96
CA LYS A 228 14.49 -5.86 -10.97
C LYS A 228 14.19 -5.00 -12.21
N GLY A 229 15.09 -4.96 -13.18
CA GLY A 229 14.87 -4.27 -14.45
C GLY A 229 14.92 -2.75 -14.39
N GLY A 230 15.56 -2.15 -13.38
CA GLY A 230 15.70 -0.69 -13.26
C GLY A 230 16.38 -0.02 -14.47
N PHE A 231 17.20 -0.77 -15.22
CA PHE A 231 17.80 -0.29 -16.48
C PHE A 231 16.75 0.05 -17.54
N ARG A 232 15.53 -0.50 -17.45
CA ARG A 232 14.40 -0.22 -18.35
C ARG A 232 13.75 1.14 -18.03
N ASP A 233 14.00 1.66 -16.84
CA ASP A 233 13.39 2.89 -16.32
C ASP A 233 14.26 4.13 -16.60
N GLY A 234 15.29 4.01 -17.45
CA GLY A 234 16.14 5.14 -17.86
C GLY A 234 16.93 5.75 -16.71
N LYS A 235 17.02 7.08 -16.71
CA LYS A 235 17.75 7.85 -15.68
C LYS A 235 17.12 7.68 -14.29
N GLU A 236 15.80 7.66 -14.24
CA GLU A 236 15.03 7.51 -13.02
C GLU A 236 15.31 6.14 -12.36
N GLY A 237 15.41 5.08 -13.16
CA GLY A 237 15.76 3.76 -12.70
C GLY A 237 17.19 3.65 -12.15
N PHE A 238 18.15 4.32 -12.80
CA PHE A 238 19.51 4.42 -12.29
C PHE A 238 19.57 5.17 -10.96
N ILE A 239 18.92 6.33 -10.89
CA ILE A 239 18.81 7.12 -9.65
C ILE A 239 18.17 6.29 -8.54
N CYS A 240 17.07 5.60 -8.84
CA CYS A 240 16.39 4.74 -7.89
C CYS A 240 17.32 3.62 -7.35
N ALA A 241 18.06 2.96 -8.22
CA ALA A 241 19.02 1.93 -7.83
C ALA A 241 20.15 2.49 -6.93
N CYS A 242 20.63 3.71 -7.22
CA CYS A 242 21.58 4.42 -6.35
C CYS A 242 20.99 4.63 -4.94
N TYR A 243 19.73 5.06 -4.83
CA TYR A 243 19.07 5.22 -3.53
C TYR A 243 18.94 3.91 -2.76
N GLU A 244 18.70 2.80 -3.43
CA GLU A 244 18.71 1.48 -2.79
C GLU A 244 20.09 1.13 -2.22
N GLY A 245 21.16 1.50 -2.91
CA GLY A 245 22.53 1.41 -2.42
C GLY A 245 22.77 2.33 -1.21
N ILE A 246 22.39 3.60 -1.32
CA ILE A 246 22.51 4.61 -0.23
C ILE A 246 21.76 4.13 1.01
N TYR A 247 20.55 3.58 0.87
CA TYR A 247 19.80 3.00 1.99
C TYR A 247 20.62 1.96 2.75
N GLN A 248 21.25 1.03 2.04
CA GLN A 248 22.08 -0.01 2.68
C GLN A 248 23.34 0.55 3.32
N PHE A 249 23.98 1.54 2.70
CA PHE A 249 25.14 2.22 3.27
C PHE A 249 24.76 2.91 4.60
N VAL A 250 23.68 3.70 4.61
CA VAL A 250 23.23 4.43 5.81
C VAL A 250 22.80 3.46 6.90
N ALA A 251 22.07 2.37 6.55
CA ALA A 251 21.64 1.37 7.53
C ALA A 251 22.84 0.67 8.21
N VAL A 252 23.84 0.25 7.42
CA VAL A 252 25.05 -0.39 7.97
C VAL A 252 25.87 0.60 8.81
N SER A 253 26.01 1.85 8.34
CA SER A 253 26.76 2.90 9.06
C SER A 253 26.12 3.18 10.44
N LYS A 254 24.79 3.31 10.52
CA LYS A 254 24.09 3.52 11.78
C LYS A 254 24.23 2.34 12.76
N ILE A 255 24.20 1.10 12.26
CA ILE A 255 24.40 -0.11 13.09
C ILE A 255 25.83 -0.14 13.66
N ILE A 256 26.83 0.24 12.85
CA ILE A 256 28.22 0.34 13.30
C ILE A 256 28.36 1.45 14.35
N GLU A 257 27.77 2.62 14.10
CA GLU A 257 27.77 3.75 15.03
C GLU A 257 27.16 3.40 16.39
N ASP A 258 25.98 2.76 16.41
CA ASP A 258 25.32 2.30 17.64
C ASP A 258 26.21 1.36 18.47
N ARG A 259 26.89 0.44 17.78
CA ARG A 259 27.85 -0.46 18.46
C ARG A 259 29.07 0.23 19.01
N MET A 260 29.60 1.21 18.29
CA MET A 260 30.72 1.99 18.79
C MET A 260 30.36 2.79 20.06
N LYS A 261 29.12 3.32 20.13
CA LYS A 261 28.59 3.99 21.30
C LYS A 261 28.42 3.06 22.50
N LYS A 262 28.02 1.82 22.29
CA LYS A 262 27.83 0.80 23.34
C LYS A 262 29.15 0.21 23.89
N ARG A 263 30.28 0.43 23.21
CA ARG A 263 31.60 -0.03 23.62
C ARG A 263 32.38 1.01 24.45
N LYS A 264 31.90 2.26 24.48
CA LYS A 264 32.40 3.34 25.33
C LYS A 264 31.65 3.35 26.66
#